data_071729210fc519ab5aa223fb53cec77e
#
_entry.id   071729210fc519ab5aa223fb53cec77e
#
_cell.length_a   1.000
_cell.length_b   1.000
_cell.length_c   1.000
_cell.angle_alpha   90.00
_cell.angle_beta   90.00
_cell.angle_gamma   90.00
#
_symmetry.space_group_name_H-M   'P 1'
#
loop_
_entity.id
_entity.type
_entity.pdbx_description
1 polymer ?
#
loop_
_entity_poly.entity_id
_entity_poly.type
_entity_poly.pdbx_seq_one_letter_code
_entity_poly.pdbx_strand_id
1 'polypeptide(L)'
;MNIKEIVQIPYSTAPRFTPIDFVEFKDYLQEAFEERLIEYNTLMGDMSFESDVAEEKKLVKKTSEAMNIDPCFNDIIEMGLEIPDDVIIMHKGKVEAAFVAMASNWNPRTVQGKTLAEVHQPVADNEMLLRASDGIWRSMTSGKSFHRHVWGISPLKSLSNHPRHWPETFEVKSLDDLYFRIEHERTLTVDKDTAAFFIDVEVIPLSTVFHL
;
A
#
# COMPACT_ATOMS: atom_id res chain seq x y z
N MET A 1 17.35 0.87 1.45
CA MET A 1 17.69 -0.48 1.99
C MET A 1 17.91 -1.39 0.79
N ASN A 2 18.96 -2.20 0.77
CA ASN A 2 19.16 -3.07 -0.39
C ASN A 2 18.34 -4.37 -0.20
N ILE A 3 18.05 -5.08 -1.31
CA ILE A 3 17.23 -6.31 -1.31
C ILE A 3 17.75 -7.35 -0.32
N LYS A 4 19.09 -7.52 -0.20
CA LYS A 4 19.69 -8.47 0.74
C LYS A 4 19.40 -8.14 2.21
N GLU A 5 19.23 -6.86 2.53
CA GLU A 5 18.83 -6.41 3.87
C GLU A 5 17.34 -6.66 4.12
N ILE A 6 16.50 -6.48 3.09
CA ILE A 6 15.05 -6.73 3.17
C ILE A 6 14.76 -8.22 3.38
N VAL A 7 15.43 -9.10 2.63
CA VAL A 7 15.24 -10.57 2.71
C VAL A 7 15.68 -11.15 4.06
N GLN A 8 16.56 -10.46 4.78
CA GLN A 8 16.98 -10.87 6.12
C GLN A 8 15.91 -10.57 7.20
N ILE A 9 14.88 -9.78 6.86
CA ILE A 9 13.74 -9.56 7.76
C ILE A 9 12.87 -10.82 7.67
N PRO A 10 12.74 -11.63 8.74
CA PRO A 10 11.89 -12.81 8.67
C PRO A 10 10.45 -12.41 8.34
N TYR A 11 9.82 -13.10 7.40
CA TYR A 11 8.43 -12.85 6.99
C TYR A 11 7.46 -12.85 8.19
N SER A 12 7.74 -13.67 9.21
CA SER A 12 6.96 -13.79 10.45
C SER A 12 7.18 -12.67 11.46
N THR A 13 8.22 -11.83 11.29
CA THR A 13 8.40 -10.66 12.16
C THR A 13 7.73 -9.47 11.51
N ALA A 14 6.72 -8.93 12.20
CA ALA A 14 6.12 -7.67 11.77
C ALA A 14 7.24 -6.64 11.52
N PRO A 15 7.36 -6.12 10.28
CA PRO A 15 8.43 -5.19 9.95
C PRO A 15 8.35 -3.99 10.88
N ARG A 16 9.47 -3.60 11.44
CA ARG A 16 9.50 -2.46 12.37
C ARG A 16 9.25 -1.18 11.58
N PHE A 17 8.32 -0.38 12.04
CA PHE A 17 8.18 0.98 11.56
C PHE A 17 9.38 1.81 12.02
N THR A 18 10.07 2.41 11.06
CA THR A 18 11.19 3.32 11.31
C THR A 18 10.71 4.75 11.14
N PRO A 19 10.93 5.64 12.12
CA PRO A 19 10.60 7.05 11.98
C PRO A 19 11.38 7.69 10.83
N ILE A 20 10.68 8.57 10.08
CA ILE A 20 11.27 9.40 9.02
C ILE A 20 10.83 10.86 9.24
N ASP A 21 11.64 11.81 8.75
CA ASP A 21 11.34 13.23 8.93
C ASP A 21 10.22 13.72 8.03
N PHE A 22 10.11 13.15 6.83
CA PHE A 22 9.05 13.47 5.86
C PHE A 22 8.78 12.29 4.91
N VAL A 23 7.63 12.32 4.25
CA VAL A 23 7.28 11.36 3.21
C VAL A 23 7.81 11.88 1.87
N GLU A 24 8.77 11.16 1.31
CA GLU A 24 9.31 11.42 -0.02
C GLU A 24 8.69 10.45 -1.02
N PHE A 25 8.21 10.98 -2.14
CA PHE A 25 7.72 10.18 -3.24
C PHE A 25 8.82 10.05 -4.29
N LYS A 26 8.96 8.86 -4.87
CA LYS A 26 9.84 8.65 -6.02
C LYS A 26 9.29 9.40 -7.24
N ASP A 27 10.17 9.67 -8.21
CA ASP A 27 9.73 10.16 -9.50
C ASP A 27 8.77 9.15 -10.14
N TYR A 28 7.71 9.65 -10.74
CA TYR A 28 6.72 8.83 -11.43
C TYR A 28 7.34 8.23 -12.69
N LEU A 29 7.59 6.94 -12.68
CA LEU A 29 8.06 6.23 -13.88
C LEU A 29 6.90 6.08 -14.86
N GLN A 30 7.10 6.43 -16.12
CA GLN A 30 6.08 6.35 -17.18
C GLN A 30 5.44 4.95 -17.26
N GLU A 31 6.24 3.89 -17.17
CA GLU A 31 5.75 2.50 -17.19
C GLU A 31 4.81 2.18 -16.02
N ALA A 32 5.13 2.67 -14.82
CA ALA A 32 4.27 2.49 -13.65
C ALA A 32 2.96 3.25 -13.78
N PHE A 33 2.99 4.46 -14.34
CA PHE A 33 1.79 5.24 -14.64
C PHE A 33 0.88 4.54 -15.64
N GLU A 34 1.45 4.02 -16.73
CA GLU A 34 0.70 3.30 -17.76
C GLU A 34 0.04 2.04 -17.16
N GLU A 35 0.76 1.26 -16.35
CA GLU A 35 0.20 0.09 -15.68
C GLU A 35 -0.94 0.48 -14.73
N ARG A 36 -0.78 1.53 -13.91
CA ARG A 36 -1.83 2.04 -13.02
C ARG A 36 -3.08 2.50 -13.79
N LEU A 37 -2.90 3.19 -14.90
CA LEU A 37 -4.00 3.65 -15.74
C LEU A 37 -4.73 2.47 -16.40
N ILE A 38 -4.01 1.44 -16.82
CA ILE A 38 -4.59 0.19 -17.35
C ILE A 38 -5.40 -0.51 -16.25
N GLU A 39 -4.85 -0.64 -15.04
CA GLU A 39 -5.55 -1.21 -13.90
C GLU A 39 -6.83 -0.42 -13.58
N TYR A 40 -6.74 0.89 -13.49
CA TYR A 40 -7.89 1.75 -13.24
C TYR A 40 -9.00 1.54 -14.28
N ASN A 41 -8.66 1.52 -15.56
CA ASN A 41 -9.63 1.31 -16.64
C ASN A 41 -10.21 -0.12 -16.65
N THR A 42 -9.46 -1.12 -16.17
CA THR A 42 -9.85 -2.52 -16.16
C THR A 42 -10.68 -2.88 -14.95
N LEU A 43 -10.30 -2.41 -13.77
CA LEU A 43 -10.90 -2.78 -12.49
C LEU A 43 -11.91 -1.75 -11.96
N MET A 44 -11.84 -0.50 -12.49
CA MET A 44 -12.74 0.60 -12.13
C MET A 44 -13.03 0.65 -10.61
N GLY A 45 -14.28 0.56 -10.21
CA GLY A 45 -14.71 0.70 -8.82
C GLY A 45 -14.18 -0.33 -7.82
N ASP A 46 -13.39 -1.33 -8.23
CA ASP A 46 -12.81 -2.30 -7.29
C ASP A 46 -11.54 -1.76 -6.61
N MET A 47 -10.85 -0.81 -7.23
CA MET A 47 -9.55 -0.33 -6.73
C MET A 47 -9.61 1.03 -6.03
N SER A 48 -10.74 1.73 -6.09
CA SER A 48 -10.88 3.03 -5.44
C SER A 48 -12.24 3.22 -4.78
N PHE A 49 -12.25 3.98 -3.71
CA PHE A 49 -13.49 4.44 -3.06
C PHE A 49 -13.22 5.66 -2.18
N GLU A 50 -14.26 6.46 -1.99
CA GLU A 50 -14.40 7.41 -0.90
C GLU A 50 -15.71 7.09 -0.15
N SER A 51 -15.67 7.18 1.17
CA SER A 51 -16.86 7.10 2.01
C SER A 51 -17.50 8.48 2.17
N ASP A 52 -18.78 8.52 2.56
CA ASP A 52 -19.45 9.79 2.91
C ASP A 52 -18.68 10.56 3.98
N VAL A 53 -17.99 9.85 4.90
CA VAL A 53 -17.12 10.48 5.93
C VAL A 53 -15.91 11.15 5.28
N ALA A 54 -15.29 10.52 4.28
CA ALA A 54 -14.15 11.09 3.58
C ALA A 54 -14.53 12.38 2.86
N GLU A 55 -15.66 12.38 2.16
CA GLU A 55 -16.20 13.55 1.46
C GLU A 55 -16.57 14.67 2.44
N GLU A 56 -17.39 14.38 3.46
CA GLU A 56 -17.84 15.36 4.47
C GLU A 56 -16.66 16.02 5.18
N LYS A 57 -15.64 15.24 5.54
CA LYS A 57 -14.45 15.72 6.26
C LYS A 57 -13.36 16.26 5.34
N LYS A 58 -13.53 16.15 4.02
CA LYS A 58 -12.57 16.57 3.00
C LYS A 58 -11.19 15.93 3.23
N LEU A 59 -11.18 14.60 3.46
CA LEU A 59 -9.97 13.91 3.89
C LEU A 59 -8.88 13.92 2.81
N VAL A 60 -9.24 13.78 1.52
CA VAL A 60 -8.29 13.84 0.41
C VAL A 60 -7.60 15.21 0.38
N LYS A 61 -8.37 16.29 0.43
CA LYS A 61 -7.81 17.66 0.46
C LYS A 61 -6.87 17.86 1.64
N LYS A 62 -7.26 17.47 2.84
CA LYS A 62 -6.40 17.57 4.03
C LYS A 62 -5.12 16.76 3.91
N THR A 63 -5.20 15.59 3.27
CA THR A 63 -4.03 14.77 2.99
C THR A 63 -3.09 15.48 2.03
N SER A 64 -3.61 16.09 0.95
CA SER A 64 -2.81 16.92 0.03
C SER A 64 -2.13 18.09 0.73
N GLU A 65 -2.85 18.79 1.61
CA GLU A 65 -2.29 19.87 2.43
C GLU A 65 -1.14 19.36 3.32
N ALA A 66 -1.32 18.19 3.96
CA ALA A 66 -0.28 17.58 4.79
C ALA A 66 0.94 17.09 3.98
N MET A 67 0.75 16.78 2.70
CA MET A 67 1.83 16.46 1.75
C MET A 67 2.50 17.71 1.15
N ASN A 68 2.02 18.92 1.46
CA ASN A 68 2.44 20.18 0.85
C ASN A 68 2.23 20.23 -0.67
N ILE A 69 1.16 19.62 -1.17
CA ILE A 69 0.78 19.64 -2.59
C ILE A 69 -0.17 20.82 -2.83
N ASP A 70 0.16 21.64 -3.84
CA ASP A 70 -0.64 22.78 -4.29
C ASP A 70 -0.66 22.85 -5.83
N PRO A 71 -1.85 22.78 -6.48
CA PRO A 71 -3.18 22.71 -5.88
C PRO A 71 -3.46 21.34 -5.21
N CYS A 72 -4.31 21.35 -4.17
CA CYS A 72 -4.76 20.11 -3.53
C CYS A 72 -5.64 19.29 -4.46
N PHE A 73 -5.57 17.97 -4.34
CA PHE A 73 -6.47 17.06 -5.05
C PHE A 73 -7.92 17.18 -4.57
N ASN A 74 -8.87 16.98 -5.47
CA ASN A 74 -10.29 17.08 -5.18
C ASN A 74 -10.89 15.76 -4.71
N ASP A 75 -10.40 14.64 -5.22
CA ASP A 75 -10.85 13.30 -4.91
C ASP A 75 -9.70 12.29 -4.90
N ILE A 76 -9.99 11.07 -4.43
CA ILE A 76 -9.00 10.01 -4.27
C ILE A 76 -8.48 9.46 -5.60
N ILE A 77 -9.27 9.57 -6.68
CA ILE A 77 -8.88 9.08 -8.00
C ILE A 77 -7.84 10.04 -8.61
N GLU A 78 -8.11 11.36 -8.53
CA GLU A 78 -7.16 12.38 -8.93
C GLU A 78 -5.83 12.20 -8.17
N MET A 79 -5.88 12.09 -6.84
CA MET A 79 -4.70 11.84 -6.02
C MET A 79 -3.98 10.56 -6.45
N GLY A 80 -4.68 9.45 -6.59
CA GLY A 80 -4.08 8.16 -6.90
C GLY A 80 -3.51 8.03 -8.31
N LEU A 81 -3.95 8.84 -9.26
CA LEU A 81 -3.38 8.89 -10.61
C LEU A 81 -2.17 9.84 -10.70
N GLU A 82 -2.11 10.87 -9.87
CA GLU A 82 -1.05 11.88 -9.91
C GLU A 82 0.16 11.52 -9.04
N ILE A 83 0.00 10.71 -8.00
CA ILE A 83 1.13 10.24 -7.18
C ILE A 83 1.54 8.81 -7.56
N PRO A 84 2.84 8.46 -7.44
CA PRO A 84 3.34 7.13 -7.83
C PRO A 84 2.90 6.00 -6.90
N ASP A 85 2.45 6.32 -5.70
CA ASP A 85 2.09 5.37 -4.67
C ASP A 85 0.60 5.02 -4.68
N ASP A 86 0.26 3.83 -4.24
CA ASP A 86 -1.07 3.53 -3.76
C ASP A 86 -1.34 4.33 -2.48
N VAL A 87 -2.57 4.80 -2.30
CA VAL A 87 -2.93 5.63 -1.15
C VAL A 87 -4.14 5.09 -0.43
N ILE A 88 -4.06 5.07 0.91
CA ILE A 88 -5.14 4.69 1.80
C ILE A 88 -5.25 5.78 2.87
N ILE A 89 -6.42 6.37 3.03
CA ILE A 89 -6.70 7.39 4.05
C ILE A 89 -7.58 6.78 5.13
N MET A 90 -7.09 6.87 6.35
CA MET A 90 -7.80 6.37 7.53
C MET A 90 -8.24 7.55 8.41
N HIS A 91 -9.47 7.49 8.90
CA HIS A 91 -10.00 8.44 9.87
C HIS A 91 -10.59 7.70 11.07
N LYS A 92 -10.21 8.10 12.28
CA LYS A 92 -10.60 7.44 13.54
C LYS A 92 -10.41 5.92 13.53
N GLY A 93 -9.28 5.49 12.94
CA GLY A 93 -8.88 4.09 12.87
C GLY A 93 -9.58 3.26 11.80
N LYS A 94 -10.40 3.84 10.93
CA LYS A 94 -11.11 3.15 9.84
C LYS A 94 -10.65 3.65 8.48
N VAL A 95 -10.62 2.76 7.50
CA VAL A 95 -10.32 3.11 6.11
C VAL A 95 -11.52 3.83 5.51
N GLU A 96 -11.34 5.10 5.13
CA GLU A 96 -12.41 5.95 4.63
C GLU A 96 -12.25 6.32 3.15
N ALA A 97 -11.02 6.32 2.63
CA ALA A 97 -10.76 6.47 1.21
C ALA A 97 -9.54 5.63 0.80
N ALA A 98 -9.54 5.14 -0.42
CA ALA A 98 -8.39 4.42 -0.98
C ALA A 98 -8.36 4.52 -2.51
N PHE A 99 -7.14 4.57 -3.05
CA PHE A 99 -6.82 4.25 -4.43
C PHE A 99 -5.63 3.28 -4.41
N VAL A 100 -5.88 2.03 -4.79
CA VAL A 100 -4.87 0.96 -4.74
C VAL A 100 -4.86 0.21 -6.06
N ALA A 101 -3.95 0.60 -6.93
CA ALA A 101 -3.75 -0.02 -8.24
C ALA A 101 -2.86 -1.26 -8.16
N MET A 102 -1.92 -1.25 -7.22
CA MET A 102 -0.88 -2.28 -7.09
C MET A 102 -1.13 -3.22 -5.90
N ALA A 103 -2.40 -3.63 -5.73
CA ALA A 103 -2.81 -4.48 -4.63
C ALA A 103 -2.04 -5.82 -4.59
N SER A 104 -1.73 -6.31 -3.38
CA SER A 104 -1.06 -7.60 -3.13
C SER A 104 -2.08 -8.68 -2.76
N ASN A 105 -2.74 -9.23 -3.78
CA ASN A 105 -3.71 -10.33 -3.64
C ASN A 105 -4.94 -10.01 -2.77
N TRP A 106 -5.42 -8.78 -2.84
CA TRP A 106 -6.65 -8.36 -2.18
C TRP A 106 -7.43 -7.36 -3.03
N ASN A 107 -8.74 -7.22 -2.78
CA ASN A 107 -9.58 -6.24 -3.46
C ASN A 107 -9.75 -5.01 -2.55
N PRO A 108 -9.23 -3.84 -2.94
CA PRO A 108 -9.28 -2.61 -2.15
C PRO A 108 -10.68 -2.21 -1.69
N ARG A 109 -11.69 -2.42 -2.52
CA ARG A 109 -13.09 -2.10 -2.18
C ARG A 109 -13.58 -2.82 -0.92
N THR A 110 -13.00 -3.98 -0.61
CA THR A 110 -13.43 -4.80 0.54
C THR A 110 -12.98 -4.28 1.89
N VAL A 111 -12.12 -3.26 1.93
CA VAL A 111 -11.59 -2.72 3.20
C VAL A 111 -12.27 -1.42 3.67
N GLN A 112 -13.20 -0.90 2.89
CA GLN A 112 -13.96 0.31 3.27
C GLN A 112 -14.59 0.15 4.66
N GLY A 113 -14.37 1.14 5.53
CA GLY A 113 -14.90 1.18 6.90
C GLY A 113 -14.24 0.22 7.89
N LYS A 114 -13.24 -0.58 7.45
CA LYS A 114 -12.53 -1.51 8.31
C LYS A 114 -11.40 -0.84 9.08
N THR A 115 -11.15 -1.37 10.26
CA THR A 115 -9.97 -1.03 11.07
C THR A 115 -8.72 -1.74 10.55
N LEU A 116 -7.54 -1.29 10.99
CA LEU A 116 -6.27 -1.94 10.63
C LEU A 116 -6.25 -3.44 10.99
N ALA A 117 -6.81 -3.81 12.14
CA ALA A 117 -6.94 -5.21 12.54
C ALA A 117 -7.84 -6.02 11.59
N GLU A 118 -9.01 -5.47 11.21
CA GLU A 118 -9.95 -6.14 10.31
C GLU A 118 -9.41 -6.27 8.89
N VAL A 119 -8.65 -5.28 8.41
CA VAL A 119 -7.96 -5.35 7.10
C VAL A 119 -6.97 -6.52 7.07
N HIS A 120 -6.23 -6.74 8.16
CA HIS A 120 -5.18 -7.76 8.21
C HIS A 120 -5.66 -9.11 8.75
N GLN A 121 -6.95 -9.25 9.09
CA GLN A 121 -7.49 -10.53 9.57
C GLN A 121 -7.26 -11.71 8.60
N PRO A 122 -7.33 -11.55 7.26
CA PRO A 122 -7.07 -12.63 6.32
C PRO A 122 -5.60 -12.96 6.10
N VAL A 123 -4.67 -12.12 6.58
CA VAL A 123 -3.22 -12.31 6.35
C VAL A 123 -2.70 -13.46 7.21
N ALA A 124 -1.90 -14.35 6.64
CA ALA A 124 -1.27 -15.42 7.39
C ALA A 124 -0.30 -14.87 8.45
N ASP A 125 -0.15 -15.58 9.57
CA ASP A 125 0.74 -15.23 10.69
C ASP A 125 0.52 -13.82 11.27
N ASN A 126 -0.71 -13.36 11.26
CA ASN A 126 -1.13 -11.98 11.58
C ASN A 126 -1.22 -11.66 13.07
N GLU A 127 -1.05 -12.62 13.99
CA GLU A 127 -1.32 -12.43 15.44
C GLU A 127 -0.59 -11.23 16.03
N MET A 128 0.67 -11.03 15.69
CA MET A 128 1.46 -9.91 16.20
C MET A 128 0.92 -8.59 15.67
N LEU A 129 0.55 -8.51 14.39
CA LEU A 129 -0.01 -7.34 13.76
C LEU A 129 -1.37 -6.98 14.36
N LEU A 130 -2.23 -7.97 14.57
CA LEU A 130 -3.54 -7.76 15.21
C LEU A 130 -3.40 -7.20 16.63
N ARG A 131 -2.48 -7.73 17.43
CA ARG A 131 -2.19 -7.21 18.79
C ARG A 131 -1.60 -5.82 18.77
N ALA A 132 -0.82 -5.46 17.75
CA ALA A 132 -0.16 -4.17 17.62
C ALA A 132 -1.05 -3.09 16.98
N SER A 133 -2.18 -3.44 16.37
CA SER A 133 -2.98 -2.54 15.51
C SER A 133 -3.34 -1.20 16.16
N ASP A 134 -3.77 -1.20 17.43
CA ASP A 134 -4.06 0.04 18.16
C ASP A 134 -2.81 0.90 18.41
N GLY A 135 -1.67 0.23 18.66
CA GLY A 135 -0.39 0.92 18.82
C GLY A 135 0.09 1.54 17.51
N ILE A 136 -0.07 0.80 16.41
CA ILE A 136 0.26 1.28 15.05
C ILE A 136 -0.60 2.49 14.72
N TRP A 137 -1.91 2.41 14.92
CA TRP A 137 -2.82 3.52 14.68
C TRP A 137 -2.42 4.78 15.48
N ARG A 138 -2.14 4.64 16.79
CA ARG A 138 -1.65 5.75 17.61
C ARG A 138 -0.33 6.34 17.10
N SER A 139 0.55 5.50 16.57
CA SER A 139 1.81 5.97 15.96
C SER A 139 1.55 6.75 14.68
N MET A 140 0.66 6.26 13.82
CA MET A 140 0.30 6.92 12.56
C MET A 140 -0.30 8.32 12.78
N THR A 141 -0.95 8.57 13.91
CA THR A 141 -1.57 9.87 14.27
C THR A 141 -0.75 10.69 15.29
N SER A 142 0.51 10.32 15.51
CA SER A 142 1.38 10.94 16.53
C SER A 142 2.10 12.23 16.10
N GLY A 143 1.89 12.68 14.86
CA GLY A 143 2.64 13.80 14.27
C GLY A 143 3.98 13.38 13.67
N LYS A 144 4.24 12.08 13.57
CA LYS A 144 5.47 11.52 12.98
C LYS A 144 5.14 10.69 11.75
N SER A 145 6.06 10.70 10.80
CA SER A 145 6.01 9.79 9.66
C SER A 145 6.85 8.56 9.93
N PHE A 146 6.48 7.45 9.34
CA PHE A 146 7.19 6.18 9.47
C PHE A 146 7.29 5.50 8.11
N HIS A 147 8.33 4.69 7.94
CA HIS A 147 8.38 3.74 6.83
C HIS A 147 8.64 2.31 7.32
N ARG A 148 8.26 1.35 6.51
CA ARG A 148 8.64 -0.06 6.62
C ARG A 148 8.69 -0.70 5.24
N HIS A 149 9.27 -1.90 5.17
CA HIS A 149 9.25 -2.74 3.98
C HIS A 149 8.55 -4.05 4.32
N VAL A 150 7.66 -4.46 3.43
CA VAL A 150 7.03 -5.79 3.44
C VAL A 150 7.42 -6.48 2.15
N TRP A 151 7.56 -7.80 2.17
CA TRP A 151 7.88 -8.55 0.98
C TRP A 151 7.11 -9.87 0.90
N GLY A 152 6.95 -10.35 -0.31
CA GLY A 152 6.32 -11.63 -0.58
C GLY A 152 6.85 -12.21 -1.89
N ILE A 153 6.38 -13.42 -2.22
CA ILE A 153 6.68 -14.08 -3.49
C ILE A 153 5.38 -14.17 -4.29
N SER A 154 5.44 -13.81 -5.57
CA SER A 154 4.31 -13.80 -6.49
C SER A 154 4.65 -14.58 -7.77
N PRO A 155 3.68 -15.26 -8.38
CA PRO A 155 3.83 -15.81 -9.73
C PRO A 155 3.63 -14.74 -10.82
N LEU A 156 3.20 -13.51 -10.45
CA LEU A 156 2.92 -12.45 -11.40
C LEU A 156 4.08 -11.48 -11.49
N LYS A 157 4.45 -11.12 -12.73
CA LYS A 157 5.47 -10.12 -13.02
C LYS A 157 4.94 -8.69 -12.87
N SER A 158 3.63 -8.48 -13.04
CA SER A 158 3.00 -7.17 -12.98
C SER A 158 3.13 -6.53 -11.60
N LEU A 159 3.10 -5.20 -11.54
CA LEU A 159 3.04 -4.46 -10.28
C LEU A 159 1.69 -4.73 -9.57
N SER A 160 0.61 -4.86 -10.31
CA SER A 160 -0.67 -5.29 -9.75
C SER A 160 -0.71 -6.80 -9.53
N ASN A 161 -1.07 -7.20 -8.33
CA ASN A 161 -1.31 -8.58 -7.94
C ASN A 161 -2.77 -8.76 -7.47
N HIS A 162 -3.68 -7.98 -8.09
CA HIS A 162 -5.11 -8.06 -7.79
C HIS A 162 -5.65 -9.47 -8.04
N PRO A 163 -6.57 -10.01 -7.23
CA PRO A 163 -7.08 -11.38 -7.35
C PRO A 163 -7.60 -11.75 -8.75
N ARG A 164 -8.07 -10.77 -9.53
CA ARG A 164 -8.55 -11.00 -10.91
C ARG A 164 -7.44 -11.38 -11.89
N HIS A 165 -6.18 -11.09 -11.56
CA HIS A 165 -5.03 -11.44 -12.40
C HIS A 165 -4.44 -12.81 -12.08
N TRP A 166 -4.87 -13.41 -10.98
CA TRP A 166 -4.36 -14.72 -10.60
C TRP A 166 -4.85 -15.78 -11.58
N PRO A 167 -3.94 -16.57 -12.16
CA PRO A 167 -4.33 -17.71 -12.98
C PRO A 167 -5.04 -18.75 -12.09
N GLU A 168 -6.01 -19.46 -12.65
CA GLU A 168 -6.70 -20.56 -11.94
C GLU A 168 -5.70 -21.64 -11.46
N THR A 169 -4.66 -21.86 -12.23
CA THR A 169 -3.54 -22.77 -11.89
C THR A 169 -2.24 -22.19 -12.41
N PHE A 170 -1.17 -22.36 -11.66
CA PHE A 170 0.19 -22.10 -12.16
C PHE A 170 1.14 -23.19 -11.70
N GLU A 171 2.16 -23.47 -12.51
CA GLU A 171 3.18 -24.46 -12.22
C GLU A 171 4.51 -23.73 -12.05
N VAL A 172 5.18 -23.94 -10.92
CA VAL A 172 6.53 -23.44 -10.67
C VAL A 172 7.53 -24.51 -11.06
N LYS A 173 8.35 -24.26 -12.07
CA LYS A 173 9.41 -25.16 -12.53
C LYS A 173 10.79 -24.69 -12.10
N SER A 174 10.95 -23.39 -11.91
CA SER A 174 12.20 -22.76 -11.51
C SER A 174 11.97 -21.48 -10.74
N LEU A 175 13.02 -20.87 -10.19
CA LEU A 175 12.94 -19.56 -9.56
C LEU A 175 12.64 -18.44 -10.57
N ASP A 176 12.86 -18.68 -11.87
CA ASP A 176 12.54 -17.70 -12.91
C ASP A 176 11.03 -17.54 -13.15
N ASP A 177 10.21 -18.50 -12.68
CA ASP A 177 8.76 -18.45 -12.75
C ASP A 177 8.14 -17.64 -11.59
N LEU A 178 8.97 -17.14 -10.67
CA LEU A 178 8.55 -16.43 -9.48
C LEU A 178 9.21 -15.06 -9.40
N TYR A 179 8.52 -14.15 -8.74
CA TYR A 179 8.94 -12.77 -8.53
C TYR A 179 8.95 -12.44 -7.05
N PHE A 180 9.98 -11.73 -6.64
CA PHE A 180 10.08 -11.10 -5.33
C PHE A 180 9.38 -9.75 -5.40
N ARG A 181 8.33 -9.59 -4.60
CA ARG A 181 7.52 -8.39 -4.52
C ARG A 181 7.83 -7.67 -3.22
N ILE A 182 8.15 -6.40 -3.31
CA ILE A 182 8.48 -5.56 -2.17
C ILE A 182 7.47 -4.43 -2.12
N GLU A 183 6.92 -4.17 -0.95
CA GLU A 183 6.09 -3.00 -0.65
C GLU A 183 6.88 -2.05 0.24
N HIS A 184 7.07 -0.83 -0.23
CA HIS A 184 7.67 0.26 0.50
C HIS A 184 6.55 1.10 1.10
N GLU A 185 6.24 0.82 2.35
CA GLU A 185 5.11 1.44 3.04
C GLU A 185 5.55 2.67 3.82
N ARG A 186 4.79 3.76 3.71
CA ARG A 186 5.02 5.02 4.42
C ARG A 186 3.73 5.51 5.04
N THR A 187 3.83 6.16 6.20
CA THR A 187 2.69 6.76 6.88
C THR A 187 2.91 8.25 7.05
N LEU A 188 1.82 9.02 6.92
CA LEU A 188 1.79 10.45 7.14
C LEU A 188 0.66 10.75 8.12
N THR A 189 0.99 11.46 9.21
CA THR A 189 -0.05 12.04 10.07
C THR A 189 -0.66 13.24 9.36
N VAL A 190 -1.96 13.20 9.10
CA VAL A 190 -2.72 14.32 8.52
C VAL A 190 -3.24 15.24 9.65
N ASP A 191 -3.89 14.65 10.63
CA ASP A 191 -4.28 15.31 11.87
C ASP A 191 -4.38 14.28 13.02
N LYS A 192 -4.83 14.69 14.20
CA LYS A 192 -4.95 13.82 15.39
C LYS A 192 -5.88 12.61 15.20
N ASP A 193 -6.79 12.67 14.24
CA ASP A 193 -7.80 11.65 13.96
C ASP A 193 -7.63 11.04 12.55
N THR A 194 -6.65 11.51 11.76
CA THR A 194 -6.49 11.15 10.34
C THR A 194 -5.04 10.84 10.01
N ALA A 195 -4.81 9.75 9.32
CA ALA A 195 -3.51 9.38 8.77
C ALA A 195 -3.65 8.85 7.34
N ALA A 196 -2.63 9.08 6.51
CA ALA A 196 -2.51 8.49 5.20
C ALA A 196 -1.42 7.41 5.20
N PHE A 197 -1.62 6.40 4.38
CA PHE A 197 -0.73 5.27 4.18
C PHE A 197 -0.43 5.16 2.69
N PHE A 198 0.84 5.15 2.33
CA PHE A 198 1.32 5.11 0.95
C PHE A 198 2.12 3.84 0.73
N ILE A 199 1.89 3.21 -0.43
CA ILE A 199 2.56 1.96 -0.81
C ILE A 199 3.14 2.11 -2.21
N ASP A 200 4.47 2.05 -2.31
CA ASP A 200 5.19 1.89 -3.57
C ASP A 200 5.59 0.42 -3.72
N VAL A 201 5.46 -0.12 -4.92
CA VAL A 201 5.66 -1.54 -5.19
C VAL A 201 6.83 -1.74 -6.16
N GLU A 202 7.72 -2.65 -5.80
CA GLU A 202 8.80 -3.13 -6.64
C GLU A 202 8.66 -4.64 -6.87
N VAL A 203 8.81 -5.08 -8.13
CA VAL A 203 8.73 -6.50 -8.50
C VAL A 203 9.99 -6.88 -9.29
N ILE A 204 10.70 -7.88 -8.81
CA ILE A 204 11.94 -8.36 -9.42
C ILE A 204 11.93 -9.88 -9.56
N PRO A 205 12.60 -10.46 -10.58
CA PRO A 205 12.72 -11.91 -10.70
C PRO A 205 13.37 -12.53 -9.45
N LEU A 206 12.79 -13.59 -8.92
CA LEU A 206 13.29 -14.25 -7.70
C LEU A 206 14.70 -14.81 -7.89
N SER A 207 15.03 -15.27 -9.10
CA SER A 207 16.36 -15.76 -9.47
C SER A 207 17.46 -14.69 -9.35
N THR A 208 17.12 -13.40 -9.40
CA THR A 208 18.11 -12.33 -9.20
C THR A 208 18.48 -12.13 -7.73
N VAL A 209 17.63 -12.60 -6.82
CA VAL A 209 17.81 -12.48 -5.36
C VAL A 209 18.50 -13.71 -4.77
N PHE A 210 18.12 -14.87 -5.25
CA PHE A 210 18.62 -16.16 -4.79
C PHE A 210 19.43 -16.82 -5.91
N HIS A 211 20.73 -16.77 -5.78
CA HIS A 211 21.63 -17.58 -6.61
C HIS A 211 21.74 -18.97 -5.94
N LEU A 212 21.05 -19.95 -6.49
CA LEU A 212 21.23 -21.37 -6.13
C LEU A 212 22.41 -21.95 -6.88
#